data_da273df7220e4c02a09353404966c195
#
_entry.id   da273df7220e4c02a09353404966c195
#
_cell.length_a   1.000
_cell.length_b   1.000
_cell.length_c   1.000
_cell.angle_alpha   90.00
_cell.angle_beta   90.00
_cell.angle_gamma   90.00
#
_symmetry.space_group_name_H-M   'P 1'
#
loop_
_entity.id
_entity.type
_entity.pdbx_description
1 polymer ?
#
loop_
_entity_poly.entity_id
_entity_poly.type
_entity_poly.pdbx_seq_one_letter_code
_entity_poly.pdbx_strand_id
1 'polypeptide(L)'
;MKKIFFISIFNLVVKLSLAQEAVELSYFVTNSREEYIQKLVALPCGIHPTDAVPAILSKLEKFLTVYQPNSTYKDDALAKESNLQALKSINEGGYGIGAILVDATGKIIAKAHNEQIQKHRSDLHGEMTLLTRFEESNESRPYLNLYVYKPGMTVFSSAEPCPMCFIRLASAGVNTKYSTAGPDDGMVGRVDCLPRYWKELAQKHTFEKGDCSAIMQKFSHLLFFSYLLDGRGPK
;
A
#
# COMPACT_ATOMS: atom_id res chain seq x y z
N MET A 1 -50.72 2.13 -7.81
CA MET A 1 -49.96 1.09 -7.11
C MET A 1 -48.66 0.63 -7.84
N LYS A 2 -47.95 1.52 -8.59
CA LYS A 2 -46.72 1.12 -9.34
C LYS A 2 -45.40 1.82 -8.85
N LYS A 3 -45.48 2.72 -7.86
CA LYS A 3 -44.29 3.47 -7.39
C LYS A 3 -43.51 2.83 -6.23
N ILE A 4 -44.09 1.85 -5.53
CA ILE A 4 -43.48 1.25 -4.32
C ILE A 4 -42.45 0.15 -4.69
N PHE A 5 -42.61 -0.48 -5.86
CA PHE A 5 -41.72 -1.61 -6.27
C PHE A 5 -40.33 -1.16 -6.74
N PHE A 6 -40.20 0.05 -7.29
CA PHE A 6 -38.91 0.55 -7.80
C PHE A 6 -37.93 0.97 -6.70
N ILE A 7 -38.45 1.51 -5.59
CA ILE A 7 -37.60 1.95 -4.46
C ILE A 7 -37.00 0.74 -3.71
N SER A 8 -37.76 -0.37 -3.62
CA SER A 8 -37.28 -1.59 -2.95
C SER A 8 -36.15 -2.28 -3.73
N ILE A 9 -36.22 -2.33 -5.06
CA ILE A 9 -35.18 -2.96 -5.90
C ILE A 9 -33.91 -2.12 -5.90
N PHE A 10 -34.03 -0.78 -5.98
CA PHE A 10 -32.87 0.11 -5.96
C PHE A 10 -32.12 0.04 -4.62
N ASN A 11 -32.85 0.00 -3.48
CA ASN A 11 -32.25 -0.18 -2.16
C ASN A 11 -31.62 -1.57 -1.97
N LEU A 12 -32.17 -2.60 -2.60
CA LEU A 12 -31.61 -3.95 -2.53
C LEU A 12 -30.32 -4.06 -3.37
N VAL A 13 -30.30 -3.46 -4.57
CA VAL A 13 -29.10 -3.43 -5.44
C VAL A 13 -27.99 -2.59 -4.82
N VAL A 14 -28.31 -1.44 -4.20
CA VAL A 14 -27.33 -0.61 -3.48
C VAL A 14 -26.78 -1.34 -2.24
N LYS A 15 -27.65 -2.03 -1.46
CA LYS A 15 -27.19 -2.84 -0.33
C LYS A 15 -26.37 -4.05 -0.73
N LEU A 16 -26.69 -4.71 -1.85
CA LEU A 16 -25.88 -5.82 -2.40
C LEU A 16 -24.51 -5.32 -2.92
N SER A 17 -24.45 -4.13 -3.55
CA SER A 17 -23.20 -3.54 -3.99
C SER A 17 -22.29 -3.12 -2.82
N LEU A 18 -22.88 -2.57 -1.75
CA LEU A 18 -22.12 -2.20 -0.54
C LEU A 18 -21.66 -3.41 0.28
N ALA A 19 -22.44 -4.50 0.28
CA ALA A 19 -22.05 -5.76 0.95
C ALA A 19 -20.91 -6.51 0.22
N GLN A 20 -20.73 -6.27 -1.07
CA GLN A 20 -19.65 -6.91 -1.87
C GLN A 20 -18.29 -6.22 -1.72
N GLU A 21 -18.19 -5.05 -1.13
CA GLU A 21 -16.94 -4.28 -0.99
C GLU A 21 -16.26 -4.44 0.38
N ALA A 22 -16.92 -5.00 1.38
CA ALA A 22 -16.27 -5.30 2.65
C ALA A 22 -15.34 -6.51 2.48
N VAL A 23 -14.03 -6.25 2.40
CA VAL A 23 -13.05 -7.34 2.44
C VAL A 23 -12.96 -7.82 3.87
N GLU A 24 -13.28 -9.10 4.10
CA GLU A 24 -13.14 -9.71 5.43
C GLU A 24 -11.69 -9.58 5.92
N LEU A 25 -11.51 -9.30 7.21
CA LEU A 25 -10.16 -9.19 7.82
C LEU A 25 -9.34 -10.46 7.61
N SER A 26 -9.98 -11.63 7.58
CA SER A 26 -9.36 -12.92 7.27
C SER A 26 -8.67 -12.96 5.90
N TYR A 27 -9.11 -12.14 4.94
CA TYR A 27 -8.45 -12.05 3.63
C TYR A 27 -7.01 -11.57 3.75
N PHE A 28 -6.71 -10.70 4.71
CA PHE A 28 -5.38 -10.12 4.91
C PHE A 28 -4.45 -10.98 5.76
N VAL A 29 -4.76 -12.28 5.89
CA VAL A 29 -3.88 -13.29 6.49
C VAL A 29 -3.56 -14.33 5.42
N THR A 30 -2.28 -14.51 5.11
CA THR A 30 -1.82 -15.47 4.09
C THR A 30 -0.70 -16.31 4.68
N ASN A 31 -0.99 -17.58 4.96
CA ASN A 31 -0.11 -18.45 5.73
C ASN A 31 0.61 -19.52 4.87
N SER A 32 0.19 -19.71 3.63
CA SER A 32 0.78 -20.71 2.73
C SER A 32 0.84 -20.23 1.28
N ARG A 33 1.72 -20.88 0.51
CA ARG A 33 1.81 -20.66 -0.94
C ARG A 33 0.51 -21.04 -1.66
N GLU A 34 -0.13 -22.09 -1.25
CA GLU A 34 -1.40 -22.57 -1.81
C GLU A 34 -2.52 -21.55 -1.61
N GLU A 35 -2.66 -21.04 -0.39
CA GLU A 35 -3.63 -19.98 -0.07
C GLU A 35 -3.33 -18.71 -0.88
N TYR A 36 -2.07 -18.34 -0.99
CA TYR A 36 -1.63 -17.19 -1.78
C TYR A 36 -2.02 -17.33 -3.27
N ILE A 37 -1.77 -18.51 -3.88
CA ILE A 37 -2.17 -18.77 -5.27
C ILE A 37 -3.69 -18.69 -5.44
N GLN A 38 -4.48 -19.21 -4.51
CA GLN A 38 -5.95 -19.12 -4.58
C GLN A 38 -6.41 -17.64 -4.55
N LYS A 39 -5.80 -16.81 -3.72
CA LYS A 39 -6.11 -15.38 -3.67
C LYS A 39 -5.70 -14.64 -4.95
N LEU A 40 -4.57 -15.00 -5.56
CA LEU A 40 -4.15 -14.45 -6.86
C LEU A 40 -5.14 -14.81 -7.97
N VAL A 41 -5.59 -16.06 -8.02
CA VAL A 41 -6.57 -16.54 -9.02
C VAL A 41 -7.91 -15.80 -8.87
N ALA A 42 -8.27 -15.42 -7.66
CA ALA A 42 -9.50 -14.66 -7.38
C ALA A 42 -9.45 -13.19 -7.84
N LEU A 43 -8.26 -12.67 -8.20
CA LEU A 43 -8.15 -11.34 -8.79
C LEU A 43 -8.68 -11.34 -10.24
N PRO A 44 -9.24 -10.22 -10.72
CA PRO A 44 -9.75 -10.10 -12.09
C PRO A 44 -8.61 -9.92 -13.12
N CYS A 45 -7.51 -10.65 -12.95
CA CYS A 45 -6.30 -10.58 -13.79
C CYS A 45 -6.16 -11.75 -14.76
N GLY A 46 -7.07 -12.73 -14.71
CA GLY A 46 -6.99 -13.94 -15.52
C GLY A 46 -5.79 -14.84 -15.17
N ILE A 47 -5.37 -14.85 -13.90
CA ILE A 47 -4.31 -15.70 -13.39
C ILE A 47 -4.85 -17.15 -13.27
N HIS A 48 -4.05 -18.12 -13.71
CA HIS A 48 -4.35 -19.53 -13.57
C HIS A 48 -3.40 -20.16 -12.54
N PRO A 49 -3.83 -21.18 -11.77
CA PRO A 49 -2.99 -21.82 -10.74
C PRO A 49 -1.67 -22.42 -11.26
N THR A 50 -1.62 -22.74 -12.55
CA THR A 50 -0.43 -23.31 -13.22
C THR A 50 0.43 -22.26 -13.92
N ASP A 51 0.10 -20.96 -13.82
CA ASP A 51 0.93 -19.92 -14.43
C ASP A 51 2.31 -19.89 -13.77
N ALA A 52 3.35 -19.75 -14.58
CA ALA A 52 4.69 -19.48 -14.09
C ALA A 52 4.77 -18.07 -13.49
N VAL A 53 5.65 -17.85 -12.53
CA VAL A 53 5.80 -16.56 -11.82
C VAL A 53 5.90 -15.36 -12.77
N PRO A 54 6.71 -15.38 -13.86
CA PRO A 54 6.76 -14.26 -14.79
C PRO A 54 5.42 -13.95 -15.46
N ALA A 55 4.62 -14.99 -15.77
CA ALA A 55 3.29 -14.80 -16.35
C ALA A 55 2.31 -14.17 -15.35
N ILE A 56 2.37 -14.59 -14.08
CA ILE A 56 1.59 -13.98 -13.00
C ILE A 56 1.91 -12.50 -12.89
N LEU A 57 3.19 -12.14 -12.78
CA LEU A 57 3.65 -10.74 -12.64
C LEU A 57 3.22 -9.88 -13.84
N SER A 58 3.35 -10.41 -15.05
CA SER A 58 2.89 -9.71 -16.27
C SER A 58 1.38 -9.45 -16.28
N LYS A 59 0.58 -10.41 -15.80
CA LYS A 59 -0.88 -10.24 -15.69
C LYS A 59 -1.26 -9.20 -14.63
N LEU A 60 -0.59 -9.18 -13.49
CA LEU A 60 -0.77 -8.17 -12.45
C LEU A 60 -0.41 -6.77 -12.97
N GLU A 61 0.72 -6.63 -13.66
CA GLU A 61 1.17 -5.38 -14.24
C GLU A 61 0.19 -4.85 -15.29
N LYS A 62 -0.24 -5.71 -16.20
CA LYS A 62 -1.24 -5.36 -17.21
C LYS A 62 -2.52 -4.85 -16.58
N PHE A 63 -3.03 -5.54 -15.55
CA PHE A 63 -4.23 -5.11 -14.84
C PHE A 63 -4.02 -3.74 -14.19
N LEU A 64 -2.97 -3.57 -13.39
CA LEU A 64 -2.69 -2.30 -12.69
C LEU A 64 -2.52 -1.14 -13.68
N THR A 65 -1.86 -1.38 -14.82
CA THR A 65 -1.63 -0.35 -15.83
C THR A 65 -2.95 0.20 -16.39
N VAL A 66 -3.90 -0.69 -16.73
CA VAL A 66 -5.19 -0.30 -17.33
C VAL A 66 -6.27 0.04 -16.30
N TYR A 67 -6.07 -0.31 -15.03
CA TYR A 67 -7.03 -0.04 -13.98
C TYR A 67 -7.35 1.44 -13.87
N GLN A 68 -8.64 1.76 -13.88
CA GLN A 68 -9.13 3.11 -13.65
C GLN A 68 -9.47 3.27 -12.17
N PRO A 69 -8.81 4.19 -11.46
CA PRO A 69 -9.10 4.44 -10.06
C PRO A 69 -10.57 4.75 -9.84
N ASN A 70 -11.15 4.16 -8.82
CA ASN A 70 -12.55 4.38 -8.45
C ASN A 70 -12.68 5.70 -7.68
N SER A 71 -13.31 6.71 -8.27
CA SER A 71 -13.46 8.04 -7.69
C SER A 71 -14.29 8.09 -6.39
N THR A 72 -15.00 7.00 -6.04
CA THR A 72 -15.68 6.86 -4.75
C THR A 72 -14.67 6.82 -3.60
N TYR A 73 -13.45 6.32 -3.85
CA TYR A 73 -12.37 6.19 -2.88
C TYR A 73 -11.29 7.21 -3.19
N LYS A 74 -11.12 8.18 -2.29
CA LYS A 74 -10.23 9.35 -2.53
C LYS A 74 -8.75 8.99 -2.67
N ASP A 75 -8.32 7.86 -2.11
CA ASP A 75 -6.92 7.43 -2.14
C ASP A 75 -6.64 6.30 -3.15
N ASP A 76 -7.64 5.89 -3.96
CA ASP A 76 -7.53 4.75 -4.88
C ASP A 76 -6.45 4.94 -5.96
N ALA A 77 -6.32 6.17 -6.47
CA ALA A 77 -5.26 6.51 -7.42
C ALA A 77 -3.86 6.42 -6.79
N LEU A 78 -3.72 6.81 -5.52
CA LEU A 78 -2.47 6.71 -4.78
C LEU A 78 -2.12 5.24 -4.50
N ALA A 79 -3.12 4.43 -4.15
CA ALA A 79 -2.97 2.99 -3.96
C ALA A 79 -2.51 2.30 -5.25
N LYS A 80 -3.09 2.64 -6.41
CA LYS A 80 -2.63 2.16 -7.71
C LYS A 80 -1.13 2.46 -7.93
N GLU A 81 -0.73 3.71 -7.73
CA GLU A 81 0.65 4.13 -7.96
C GLU A 81 1.65 3.47 -7.00
N SER A 82 1.29 3.33 -5.71
CA SER A 82 2.13 2.61 -4.76
C SER A 82 2.23 1.12 -5.11
N ASN A 83 1.16 0.50 -5.60
CA ASN A 83 1.16 -0.90 -6.06
C ASN A 83 2.02 -1.09 -7.32
N LEU A 84 2.05 -0.13 -8.24
CA LEU A 84 2.97 -0.17 -9.39
C LEU A 84 4.45 -0.13 -8.93
N GLN A 85 4.77 0.66 -7.89
CA GLN A 85 6.11 0.64 -7.29
C GLN A 85 6.40 -0.68 -6.59
N ALA A 86 5.44 -1.27 -5.87
CA ALA A 86 5.59 -2.58 -5.25
C ALA A 86 5.88 -3.68 -6.29
N LEU A 87 5.15 -3.67 -7.41
CA LEU A 87 5.36 -4.61 -8.50
C LEU A 87 6.73 -4.43 -9.17
N LYS A 88 7.20 -3.17 -9.32
CA LYS A 88 8.55 -2.89 -9.80
C LYS A 88 9.60 -3.52 -8.88
N SER A 89 9.46 -3.40 -7.56
CA SER A 89 10.34 -4.06 -6.60
C SER A 89 10.40 -5.58 -6.82
N ILE A 90 9.25 -6.23 -7.01
CA ILE A 90 9.17 -7.68 -7.24
C ILE A 90 9.89 -8.05 -8.55
N ASN A 91 9.65 -7.32 -9.63
CA ASN A 91 10.31 -7.55 -10.93
C ASN A 91 11.83 -7.40 -10.85
N GLU A 92 12.33 -6.58 -9.93
CA GLU A 92 13.75 -6.41 -9.63
C GLU A 92 14.29 -7.40 -8.58
N GLY A 93 13.46 -8.35 -8.13
CA GLY A 93 13.82 -9.37 -7.15
C GLY A 93 13.69 -8.96 -5.68
N GLY A 94 13.03 -7.84 -5.39
CA GLY A 94 12.80 -7.31 -4.04
C GLY A 94 11.47 -7.74 -3.41
N TYR A 95 11.18 -7.20 -2.23
CA TYR A 95 9.89 -7.36 -1.57
C TYR A 95 8.86 -6.40 -2.17
N GLY A 96 7.62 -6.85 -2.30
CA GLY A 96 6.52 -6.13 -2.94
C GLY A 96 5.97 -4.97 -2.11
N ILE A 97 6.81 -3.98 -1.80
CA ILE A 97 6.41 -2.76 -1.09
C ILE A 97 6.81 -1.55 -1.92
N GLY A 98 5.85 -0.68 -2.17
CA GLY A 98 6.03 0.58 -2.87
C GLY A 98 5.52 1.77 -2.07
N ALA A 99 6.15 2.92 -2.24
CA ALA A 99 5.79 4.15 -1.57
C ALA A 99 5.86 5.35 -2.53
N ILE A 100 5.00 6.34 -2.30
CA ILE A 100 4.96 7.59 -3.06
C ILE A 100 4.89 8.76 -2.09
N LEU A 101 5.48 9.89 -2.47
CA LEU A 101 5.39 11.16 -1.74
C LEU A 101 4.45 12.10 -2.47
N VAL A 102 3.49 12.64 -1.73
CA VAL A 102 2.43 13.51 -2.24
C VAL A 102 2.55 14.87 -1.54
N ASP A 103 2.51 15.96 -2.31
CA ASP A 103 2.54 17.31 -1.75
C ASP A 103 1.16 17.76 -1.24
N ALA A 104 1.11 18.92 -0.62
CA ALA A 104 -0.12 19.49 -0.06
C ALA A 104 -1.24 19.76 -1.10
N THR A 105 -0.91 19.72 -2.40
CA THR A 105 -1.90 19.88 -3.49
C THR A 105 -2.46 18.52 -3.98
N GLY A 106 -1.93 17.42 -3.47
CA GLY A 106 -2.27 16.06 -3.94
C GLY A 106 -1.42 15.58 -5.12
N LYS A 107 -0.39 16.32 -5.52
CA LYS A 107 0.52 15.94 -6.61
C LYS A 107 1.57 14.95 -6.09
N ILE A 108 1.76 13.86 -6.81
CA ILE A 108 2.87 12.92 -6.57
C ILE A 108 4.18 13.56 -7.03
N ILE A 109 5.14 13.72 -6.12
CA ILE A 109 6.42 14.37 -6.37
C ILE A 109 7.62 13.42 -6.29
N ALA A 110 7.46 12.25 -5.66
CA ALA A 110 8.48 11.20 -5.67
C ALA A 110 7.84 9.81 -5.55
N LYS A 111 8.56 8.80 -6.04
CA LYS A 111 8.16 7.39 -5.99
C LYS A 111 9.37 6.53 -5.70
N ALA A 112 9.20 5.50 -4.88
CA ALA A 112 10.24 4.50 -4.62
C ALA A 112 9.62 3.14 -4.25
N HIS A 113 10.45 2.15 -4.14
CA HIS A 113 10.08 0.79 -3.74
C HIS A 113 11.16 0.17 -2.85
N ASN A 114 10.88 -0.98 -2.29
CA ASN A 114 11.82 -1.73 -1.48
C ASN A 114 13.03 -2.18 -2.32
N GLU A 115 14.25 -1.96 -1.81
CA GLU A 115 15.51 -2.32 -2.46
C GLU A 115 16.46 -3.10 -1.55
N GLN A 116 15.93 -3.68 -0.47
CA GLN A 116 16.74 -4.39 0.52
C GLN A 116 17.59 -5.50 -0.11
N ILE A 117 16.99 -6.33 -0.95
CA ILE A 117 17.65 -7.47 -1.57
C ILE A 117 18.65 -6.99 -2.64
N GLN A 118 18.24 -6.08 -3.53
CA GLN A 118 19.06 -5.59 -4.63
C GLN A 118 20.33 -4.87 -4.16
N LYS A 119 20.24 -4.20 -3.01
CA LYS A 119 21.33 -3.38 -2.45
C LYS A 119 22.03 -4.02 -1.25
N HIS A 120 21.57 -5.21 -0.81
CA HIS A 120 22.09 -5.87 0.40
C HIS A 120 22.05 -4.96 1.65
N ARG A 121 20.95 -4.21 1.81
CA ARG A 121 20.78 -3.24 2.90
C ARG A 121 19.43 -3.41 3.58
N SER A 122 19.45 -3.70 4.87
CA SER A 122 18.24 -3.96 5.67
C SER A 122 17.34 -2.72 5.87
N ASP A 123 17.89 -1.53 5.72
CA ASP A 123 17.17 -0.26 5.91
C ASP A 123 16.42 0.23 4.67
N LEU A 124 16.63 -0.34 3.48
CA LEU A 124 16.01 0.13 2.23
C LEU A 124 14.59 -0.42 2.00
N HIS A 125 13.71 -0.25 2.99
CA HIS A 125 12.27 -0.38 2.81
C HIS A 125 11.75 0.70 1.85
N GLY A 126 10.56 0.52 1.28
CA GLY A 126 9.99 1.43 0.28
C GLY A 126 9.94 2.88 0.77
N GLU A 127 9.43 3.10 1.98
CA GLU A 127 9.32 4.42 2.60
C GLU A 127 10.70 5.03 2.93
N MET A 128 11.63 4.19 3.42
CA MET A 128 13.00 4.62 3.71
C MET A 128 13.72 5.06 2.44
N THR A 129 13.64 4.25 1.39
CA THR A 129 14.22 4.53 0.08
C THR A 129 13.65 5.83 -0.51
N LEU A 130 12.31 6.00 -0.38
CA LEU A 130 11.60 7.19 -0.84
C LEU A 130 12.15 8.46 -0.20
N LEU A 131 12.13 8.51 1.13
CA LEU A 131 12.56 9.70 1.87
C LEU A 131 14.04 10.00 1.64
N THR A 132 14.91 8.98 1.73
CA THR A 132 16.35 9.15 1.56
C THR A 132 16.68 9.73 0.18
N ARG A 133 16.15 9.15 -0.89
CA ARG A 133 16.42 9.64 -2.24
C ARG A 133 15.87 11.03 -2.51
N PHE A 134 14.67 11.30 -2.00
CA PHE A 134 14.07 12.61 -2.18
C PHE A 134 14.83 13.68 -1.42
N GLU A 135 15.22 13.42 -0.16
CA GLU A 135 15.99 14.37 0.67
C GLU A 135 17.40 14.64 0.13
N GLU A 136 18.04 13.64 -0.49
CA GLU A 136 19.34 13.79 -1.16
C GLU A 136 19.24 14.56 -2.49
N SER A 137 18.05 14.66 -3.07
CA SER A 137 17.83 15.37 -4.33
C SER A 137 17.72 16.89 -4.13
N ASN A 138 18.12 17.66 -5.16
CA ASN A 138 17.89 19.10 -5.16
C ASN A 138 16.40 19.48 -5.23
N GLU A 139 15.55 18.57 -5.68
CA GLU A 139 14.10 18.76 -5.80
C GLU A 139 13.42 18.85 -4.43
N SER A 140 14.04 18.32 -3.38
CA SER A 140 13.47 18.32 -2.02
C SER A 140 13.41 19.70 -1.37
N ARG A 141 14.32 20.61 -1.73
CA ARG A 141 14.49 21.91 -1.06
C ARG A 141 13.21 22.74 -0.92
N PRO A 142 12.32 22.86 -1.91
CA PRO A 142 11.05 23.59 -1.77
C PRO A 142 10.10 22.98 -0.74
N TYR A 143 10.26 21.72 -0.39
CA TYR A 143 9.35 20.93 0.44
C TYR A 143 9.85 20.73 1.87
N LEU A 144 11.10 21.07 2.15
CA LEU A 144 11.72 20.92 3.46
C LEU A 144 11.88 22.27 4.18
N ASN A 145 11.78 22.21 5.51
CA ASN A 145 12.24 23.23 6.43
C ASN A 145 13.31 22.58 7.33
N LEU A 146 14.60 22.83 7.01
CA LEU A 146 15.75 22.04 7.50
C LEU A 146 15.63 20.59 7.01
N TYR A 147 15.35 19.66 7.92
CA TYR A 147 15.15 18.22 7.65
C TYR A 147 13.70 17.75 7.85
N VAL A 148 12.78 18.66 8.16
CA VAL A 148 11.37 18.35 8.41
C VAL A 148 10.55 18.81 7.20
N TYR A 149 9.64 17.97 6.76
CA TYR A 149 8.76 18.29 5.65
C TYR A 149 7.76 19.37 6.01
N LYS A 150 7.42 20.21 5.05
CA LYS A 150 6.39 21.25 5.21
C LYS A 150 5.02 20.59 5.48
N PRO A 151 4.11 21.28 6.20
CA PRO A 151 2.78 20.77 6.47
C PRO A 151 2.02 20.32 5.20
N GLY A 152 1.24 19.28 5.32
CA GLY A 152 0.41 18.74 4.22
C GLY A 152 1.11 17.69 3.33
N MET A 153 2.42 17.48 3.51
CA MET A 153 3.11 16.39 2.83
C MET A 153 2.65 15.04 3.35
N THR A 154 2.44 14.09 2.43
CA THR A 154 1.93 12.76 2.78
C THR A 154 2.73 11.69 2.05
N VAL A 155 3.20 10.68 2.78
CA VAL A 155 3.68 9.42 2.20
C VAL A 155 2.49 8.46 2.11
N PHE A 156 2.27 7.88 0.92
CA PHE A 156 1.34 6.78 0.73
C PHE A 156 2.14 5.51 0.45
N SER A 157 1.98 4.51 1.33
CA SER A 157 2.64 3.20 1.20
C SER A 157 1.65 2.11 0.80
N SER A 158 2.10 1.11 0.04
CA SER A 158 1.28 -0.07 -0.27
C SER A 158 1.00 -0.93 0.96
N ALA A 159 1.86 -0.88 1.99
CA ALA A 159 1.73 -1.62 3.23
C ALA A 159 1.82 -0.69 4.45
N GLU A 160 1.25 -1.11 5.58
CA GLU A 160 1.38 -0.41 6.86
C GLU A 160 2.86 -0.29 7.24
N PRO A 161 3.34 0.90 7.65
CA PRO A 161 4.74 1.08 8.02
C PRO A 161 5.15 0.19 9.20
N CYS A 162 6.25 -0.52 9.05
CA CYS A 162 6.90 -1.23 10.14
C CYS A 162 7.50 -0.25 11.18
N PRO A 163 7.94 -0.69 12.37
CA PRO A 163 8.48 0.20 13.40
C PRO A 163 9.60 1.12 12.90
N MET A 164 10.52 0.64 12.08
CA MET A 164 11.63 1.43 11.51
C MET A 164 11.11 2.55 10.60
N CYS A 165 10.24 2.21 9.65
CA CYS A 165 9.65 3.18 8.73
C CYS A 165 8.77 4.19 9.47
N PHE A 166 7.96 3.73 10.43
CA PHE A 166 7.09 4.58 11.24
C PHE A 166 7.88 5.67 11.97
N ILE A 167 8.96 5.30 12.66
CA ILE A 167 9.82 6.26 13.38
C ILE A 167 10.48 7.24 12.41
N ARG A 168 10.95 6.77 11.25
CA ARG A 168 11.54 7.64 10.21
C ARG A 168 10.54 8.64 9.67
N LEU A 169 9.31 8.20 9.36
CA LEU A 169 8.22 9.05 8.87
C LEU A 169 7.81 10.09 9.91
N ALA A 170 7.65 9.69 11.17
CA ALA A 170 7.35 10.61 12.28
C ALA A 170 8.46 11.65 12.45
N SER A 171 9.74 11.25 12.37
CA SER A 171 10.90 12.14 12.48
C SER A 171 11.00 13.13 11.31
N ALA A 172 10.62 12.68 10.11
CA ALA A 172 10.58 13.54 8.92
C ALA A 172 9.41 14.54 8.95
N GLY A 173 8.40 14.31 9.77
CA GLY A 173 7.26 15.20 9.90
C GLY A 173 6.24 15.07 8.77
N VAL A 174 6.09 13.89 8.19
CA VAL A 174 5.12 13.62 7.11
C VAL A 174 3.89 12.89 7.63
N ASN A 175 2.73 13.21 7.09
CA ASN A 175 1.56 12.38 7.23
C ASN A 175 1.75 11.07 6.47
N THR A 176 1.11 10.02 6.91
CA THR A 176 1.27 8.70 6.29
C THR A 176 -0.07 8.03 6.11
N LYS A 177 -0.28 7.51 4.91
CA LYS A 177 -1.40 6.62 4.57
C LYS A 177 -0.86 5.31 4.02
N TYR A 178 -1.64 4.23 4.19
CA TYR A 178 -1.27 2.92 3.67
C TYR A 178 -2.49 2.16 3.14
N SER A 179 -2.27 1.30 2.16
CA SER A 179 -3.35 0.56 1.50
C SER A 179 -3.75 -0.71 2.26
N THR A 180 -2.78 -1.50 2.74
CA THR A 180 -3.04 -2.74 3.48
C THR A 180 -2.27 -2.78 4.79
N ALA A 181 -2.89 -3.38 5.82
CA ALA A 181 -2.25 -3.68 7.09
C ALA A 181 -1.80 -5.14 7.14
N GLY A 182 -0.59 -5.38 7.61
CA GLY A 182 -0.14 -6.71 8.01
C GLY A 182 -0.62 -7.02 9.43
N PRO A 183 -0.94 -8.29 9.75
CA PRO A 183 -1.44 -8.64 11.08
C PRO A 183 -0.39 -8.41 12.18
N ASP A 184 0.90 -8.53 11.85
CA ASP A 184 1.98 -8.54 12.84
C ASP A 184 3.10 -7.51 12.59
N ASP A 185 3.17 -6.91 11.41
CA ASP A 185 4.33 -6.10 10.99
C ASP A 185 4.13 -4.59 11.16
N GLY A 186 2.87 -4.13 11.21
CA GLY A 186 2.52 -2.70 11.26
C GLY A 186 2.72 -2.08 12.64
N MET A 187 3.04 -0.79 12.66
CA MET A 187 3.25 -0.02 13.91
C MET A 187 2.08 0.90 14.25
N VAL A 188 1.20 1.25 13.30
CA VAL A 188 0.16 2.27 13.49
C VAL A 188 -0.80 1.90 14.62
N GLY A 189 -1.23 0.63 14.68
CA GLY A 189 -2.09 0.13 15.77
C GLY A 189 -1.36 -0.08 17.10
N ARG A 190 -0.04 0.16 17.18
CA ARG A 190 0.83 -0.16 18.33
C ARG A 190 1.62 1.04 18.86
N VAL A 191 1.21 2.27 18.52
CA VAL A 191 1.89 3.52 18.92
C VAL A 191 2.02 3.63 20.43
N ASP A 192 1.09 3.05 21.19
CA ASP A 192 1.14 3.03 22.65
C ASP A 192 2.33 2.24 23.25
N CYS A 193 2.92 1.33 22.47
CA CYS A 193 4.13 0.58 22.87
C CYS A 193 5.42 1.40 22.73
N LEU A 194 5.38 2.59 22.09
CA LEU A 194 6.55 3.42 21.90
C LEU A 194 6.97 4.14 23.19
N PRO A 195 8.28 4.40 23.38
CA PRO A 195 8.76 5.34 24.39
C PRO A 195 8.10 6.72 24.21
N ARG A 196 7.88 7.43 25.33
CA ARG A 196 7.11 8.67 25.40
C ARG A 196 7.44 9.68 24.29
N TYR A 197 8.72 9.96 24.08
CA TYR A 197 9.17 10.94 23.07
C TYR A 197 8.68 10.57 21.65
N TRP A 198 8.83 9.32 21.24
CA TRP A 198 8.44 8.86 19.91
C TRP A 198 6.93 8.83 19.73
N LYS A 199 6.19 8.50 20.77
CA LYS A 199 4.74 8.57 20.81
C LYS A 199 4.26 10.01 20.63
N GLU A 200 4.80 10.97 21.41
CA GLU A 200 4.46 12.38 21.29
C GLU A 200 4.82 12.97 19.91
N LEU A 201 5.94 12.51 19.31
CA LEU A 201 6.34 12.90 17.98
C LEU A 201 5.36 12.38 16.91
N ALA A 202 5.00 11.11 16.98
CA ALA A 202 4.05 10.49 16.06
C ALA A 202 2.65 11.13 16.12
N GLN A 203 2.20 11.54 17.30
CA GLN A 203 0.90 12.21 17.50
C GLN A 203 0.78 13.59 16.84
N LYS A 204 1.88 14.18 16.36
CA LYS A 204 1.86 15.43 15.60
C LYS A 204 1.46 15.24 14.12
N HIS A 205 1.40 14.02 13.66
CA HIS A 205 1.14 13.65 12.27
C HIS A 205 0.04 12.60 12.20
N THR A 206 -0.58 12.46 11.03
CA THR A 206 -1.57 11.39 10.82
C THR A 206 -0.88 10.14 10.30
N PHE A 207 -1.27 9.00 10.87
CA PHE A 207 -0.93 7.66 10.40
C PHE A 207 -2.23 6.89 10.28
N GLU A 208 -2.71 6.66 9.07
CA GLU A 208 -4.03 6.07 8.88
C GLU A 208 -4.10 5.15 7.65
N LYS A 209 -5.06 4.25 7.67
CA LYS A 209 -5.40 3.47 6.48
C LYS A 209 -6.01 4.39 5.42
N GLY A 210 -5.54 4.27 4.19
CA GLY A 210 -6.07 5.01 3.05
C GLY A 210 -7.48 4.56 2.68
N ASP A 211 -8.26 5.51 2.15
CA ASP A 211 -9.59 5.28 1.61
C ASP A 211 -9.46 4.70 0.18
N CYS A 212 -9.27 3.38 0.10
CA CYS A 212 -8.99 2.63 -1.11
C CYS A 212 -10.06 1.58 -1.38
N SER A 213 -10.33 1.31 -2.66
CA SER A 213 -11.21 0.21 -3.06
C SER A 213 -10.71 -1.14 -2.57
N ALA A 214 -11.63 -2.08 -2.39
CA ALA A 214 -11.29 -3.45 -1.99
C ALA A 214 -10.29 -4.11 -2.94
N ILE A 215 -10.38 -3.83 -4.25
CA ILE A 215 -9.46 -4.38 -5.23
C ILE A 215 -8.03 -3.86 -5.03
N MET A 216 -7.83 -2.56 -4.76
CA MET A 216 -6.50 -2.00 -4.49
C MET A 216 -5.91 -2.52 -3.18
N GLN A 217 -6.71 -2.68 -2.14
CA GLN A 217 -6.28 -3.29 -0.88
C GLN A 217 -5.83 -4.75 -1.08
N LYS A 218 -6.59 -5.55 -1.85
CA LYS A 218 -6.23 -6.93 -2.20
C LYS A 218 -4.93 -7.00 -2.99
N PHE A 219 -4.75 -6.11 -3.96
CA PHE A 219 -3.49 -6.01 -4.70
C PHE A 219 -2.31 -5.72 -3.77
N SER A 220 -2.41 -4.68 -2.95
CA SER A 220 -1.36 -4.32 -1.99
C SER A 220 -0.97 -5.50 -1.09
N HIS A 221 -1.97 -6.21 -0.57
CA HIS A 221 -1.75 -7.40 0.26
C HIS A 221 -1.00 -8.49 -0.51
N LEU A 222 -1.47 -8.83 -1.70
CA LEU A 222 -0.86 -9.91 -2.48
C LEU A 222 0.54 -9.56 -2.99
N LEU A 223 0.81 -8.29 -3.32
CA LEU A 223 2.17 -7.86 -3.66
C LEU A 223 3.10 -7.94 -2.44
N PHE A 224 2.64 -7.60 -1.23
CA PHE A 224 3.41 -7.76 0.00
C PHE A 224 3.83 -9.23 0.23
N PHE A 225 2.94 -10.18 0.03
CA PHE A 225 3.20 -11.62 0.20
C PHE A 225 3.81 -12.32 -1.02
N SER A 226 4.25 -11.58 -2.04
CA SER A 226 4.81 -12.15 -3.27
C SER A 226 6.03 -13.06 -3.07
N TYR A 227 6.75 -12.91 -1.97
CA TYR A 227 7.86 -13.79 -1.58
C TYR A 227 7.45 -15.27 -1.42
N LEU A 228 6.14 -15.55 -1.24
CA LEU A 228 5.61 -16.92 -1.21
C LEU A 228 5.65 -17.61 -2.59
N LEU A 229 5.75 -16.84 -3.69
CA LEU A 229 5.85 -17.43 -5.03
C LEU A 229 7.19 -18.17 -5.24
N ASP A 230 8.26 -17.64 -4.69
CA ASP A 230 9.63 -18.12 -4.92
C ASP A 230 10.36 -18.59 -3.65
N GLY A 231 9.63 -18.74 -2.55
CA GLY A 231 10.15 -19.29 -1.31
C GLY A 231 11.15 -18.39 -0.55
N ARG A 232 11.16 -17.09 -0.87
CA ARG A 232 12.04 -16.10 -0.22
C ARG A 232 11.49 -15.53 1.08
N GLY A 233 10.50 -16.17 1.70
CA GLY A 233 9.93 -15.74 2.96
C GLY A 233 10.97 -15.58 4.07
N PRO A 234 10.67 -14.79 5.13
CA PRO A 234 11.52 -14.71 6.30
C PRO A 234 11.72 -16.12 6.86
N LYS A 235 12.98 -16.48 7.10
CA LYS A 235 13.37 -17.76 7.68
C LYS A 235 13.24 -17.68 9.19
#